data_2f3e59a1ec69aeb14b0b67533bda5927
#
_entry.id   2f3e59a1ec69aeb14b0b67533bda5927
#
_cell.length_a   1.000
_cell.length_b   1.000
_cell.length_c   1.000
_cell.angle_alpha   90.00
_cell.angle_beta   90.00
_cell.angle_gamma   90.00
#
_symmetry.space_group_name_H-M   'P 1'
#
loop_
_entity.id
_entity.type
_entity.pdbx_description
1 polymer ?
#
loop_
_entity_poly.entity_id
_entity_poly.type
_entity_poly.pdbx_seq_one_letter_code
_entity_poly.pdbx_strand_id
1 'polypeptide(L)'
;MKKCITLLRKSYLPICLASLFLVSCTTETITTDNTELNAVYAKSSSKKDYMVILKAESIPDGFESQMESLGATVKSVTPEIGVAVISASTKVSNAIASKSDVRSVVPDYNVQWVDPQLHPEASPLSIGSDEWFFDDLWGMDAIDAPEAWNTGQTGEGVRVAVLDSGIDGTHPDLTPNLNTDLSASFVEGEEWQVRPGFYFNHGTHVAGTIAAADNSFGVIGVAPNAEIVAVKVLSEYSGSGPFSSINAGIVYAALIDADVINMSLGATFNKNGFIPTPDGLIKVPGKFIAEIKHAQQRAINFAYRNGTTIVVSAGNGGTNFDVNGSALKLPAGLNNVISVSATAPFSWVENPLGDLDIPASYTDYGRSHVTVSAPGGDFDSPSGFWYYDMVLSTIPGGWSWSAGTSMASPHVAGVAALIIGKNGGQMDPHEVTKQLTNTADNLDGNGSSLYHGKGRVNAYRAVTE
;
A
#
# COMPACT_ATOMS: atom_id res chain seq x y z
N MET A 1 27.59 -60.48 15.64
CA MET A 1 28.32 -60.32 16.92
C MET A 1 27.94 -58.97 17.49
N LYS A 2 27.26 -59.03 18.62
CA LYS A 2 26.75 -57.88 19.40
C LYS A 2 27.91 -57.17 20.08
N LYS A 3 27.92 -55.81 20.11
CA LYS A 3 28.49 -55.05 21.18
C LYS A 3 27.59 -53.87 21.52
N CYS A 4 26.93 -53.97 22.67
CA CYS A 4 26.32 -52.89 23.44
C CYS A 4 27.41 -51.93 23.92
N ILE A 5 27.16 -50.62 23.76
CA ILE A 5 27.83 -49.60 24.54
C ILE A 5 26.76 -48.81 25.27
N THR A 6 26.76 -48.99 26.58
CA THR A 6 25.96 -48.25 27.57
C THR A 6 26.61 -46.93 27.83
N LEU A 7 25.92 -45.83 27.61
CA LEU A 7 26.36 -44.48 28.03
C LEU A 7 25.46 -43.93 29.11
N LEU A 8 26.06 -43.68 30.25
CA LEU A 8 25.47 -43.15 31.47
C LEU A 8 24.83 -41.75 31.23
N ARG A 9 23.60 -41.61 31.60
CA ARG A 9 22.91 -40.33 31.80
C ARG A 9 23.38 -39.73 33.12
N LYS A 10 24.01 -38.53 33.05
CA LYS A 10 24.10 -37.62 34.19
C LYS A 10 22.99 -36.60 34.06
N SER A 11 22.04 -36.68 34.99
CA SER A 11 20.98 -35.74 35.19
C SER A 11 21.54 -34.46 35.81
N TYR A 12 21.41 -33.32 35.12
CA TYR A 12 21.49 -32.01 35.73
C TYR A 12 20.12 -31.39 35.74
N LEU A 13 19.58 -31.17 36.94
CA LEU A 13 18.36 -30.45 37.24
C LEU A 13 18.67 -28.94 37.24
N PRO A 14 18.08 -28.10 36.41
CA PRO A 14 18.12 -26.66 36.66
C PRO A 14 16.96 -26.28 37.56
N ILE A 15 17.30 -25.66 38.68
CA ILE A 15 16.36 -24.99 39.60
C ILE A 15 15.77 -23.81 38.85
N CYS A 16 14.49 -23.91 38.46
CA CYS A 16 13.71 -22.76 38.01
C CYS A 16 13.30 -21.92 39.22
N LEU A 17 13.94 -20.76 39.39
CA LEU A 17 13.45 -19.68 40.24
C LEU A 17 12.29 -19.02 39.51
N ALA A 18 11.06 -19.36 39.91
CA ALA A 18 9.84 -18.71 39.47
C ALA A 18 9.73 -17.35 40.19
N SER A 19 10.10 -16.26 39.54
CA SER A 19 9.72 -14.92 39.95
C SER A 19 8.28 -14.65 39.47
N LEU A 20 7.30 -14.75 40.39
CA LEU A 20 5.94 -14.26 40.17
C LEU A 20 5.99 -12.73 40.05
N PHE A 21 5.83 -12.23 38.83
CA PHE A 21 5.39 -10.86 38.60
C PHE A 21 3.87 -10.83 38.70
N LEU A 22 3.34 -10.36 39.81
CA LEU A 22 1.95 -9.95 39.95
C LEU A 22 1.76 -8.67 39.12
N VAL A 23 1.25 -8.81 37.90
CA VAL A 23 0.70 -7.67 37.15
C VAL A 23 -0.66 -7.34 37.78
N SER A 24 -0.67 -6.31 38.60
CA SER A 24 -1.90 -5.68 39.06
C SER A 24 -2.52 -4.91 37.90
N CYS A 25 -3.59 -5.44 37.30
CA CYS A 25 -4.46 -4.67 36.45
C CYS A 25 -5.24 -3.66 37.30
N THR A 26 -4.71 -2.44 37.40
CA THR A 26 -5.54 -1.30 37.79
C THR A 26 -6.28 -0.82 36.54
N THR A 27 -7.59 -1.08 36.50
CA THR A 27 -8.51 -0.41 35.57
C THR A 27 -8.57 1.07 36.02
N GLU A 28 -7.70 1.91 35.46
CA GLU A 28 -7.90 3.36 35.52
C GLU A 28 -9.08 3.70 34.57
N THR A 29 -10.19 4.05 35.21
CA THR A 29 -11.30 4.74 34.55
C THR A 29 -10.79 6.11 34.13
N ILE A 30 -10.43 6.27 32.84
CA ILE A 30 -10.10 7.57 32.26
C ILE A 30 -11.39 8.38 32.19
N THR A 31 -11.65 9.16 33.22
CA THR A 31 -12.61 10.26 33.16
C THR A 31 -11.94 11.38 32.33
N THR A 32 -12.27 11.45 31.05
CA THR A 32 -11.81 12.54 30.20
C THR A 32 -12.50 13.84 30.59
N ASP A 33 -11.78 14.67 31.31
CA ASP A 33 -12.19 16.05 31.55
C ASP A 33 -11.99 16.83 30.24
N ASN A 34 -13.12 17.19 29.61
CA ASN A 34 -13.14 17.95 28.34
C ASN A 34 -12.48 19.33 28.43
N THR A 35 -12.14 19.79 29.63
CA THR A 35 -11.45 21.07 29.88
C THR A 35 -9.96 21.02 29.61
N GLU A 36 -9.28 19.86 29.83
CA GLU A 36 -7.85 19.74 29.56
C GLU A 36 -7.54 19.63 28.06
N LEU A 37 -8.39 18.97 27.28
CA LEU A 37 -8.24 18.89 25.82
C LEU A 37 -8.31 20.27 25.15
N ASN A 38 -9.19 21.16 25.61
CA ASN A 38 -9.28 22.54 25.15
C ASN A 38 -8.08 23.38 25.59
N ALA A 39 -7.45 23.08 26.72
CA ALA A 39 -6.28 23.79 27.22
C ALA A 39 -4.98 23.44 26.45
N VAL A 40 -4.84 22.20 25.97
CA VAL A 40 -3.71 21.77 25.12
C VAL A 40 -3.77 22.47 23.74
N TYR A 41 -4.96 22.64 23.18
CA TYR A 41 -5.15 23.41 21.93
C TYR A 41 -4.95 24.93 22.08
N ALA A 42 -5.17 25.47 23.25
CA ALA A 42 -5.10 26.93 23.50
C ALA A 42 -3.70 27.47 23.80
N LYS A 43 -2.69 26.62 24.07
CA LYS A 43 -1.36 27.05 24.54
C LYS A 43 -0.23 27.02 23.52
N SER A 44 -0.45 26.63 22.25
CA SER A 44 0.62 26.60 21.25
C SER A 44 0.55 27.83 20.33
N SER A 45 1.46 28.78 20.53
CA SER A 45 1.81 29.81 19.55
C SER A 45 2.62 29.25 18.37
N SER A 46 2.87 27.95 18.35
CA SER A 46 3.56 27.26 17.26
C SER A 46 2.63 27.13 16.05
N LYS A 47 3.15 27.45 14.89
CA LYS A 47 2.50 27.16 13.61
C LYS A 47 2.40 25.64 13.44
N LYS A 48 1.29 25.18 12.86
CA LYS A 48 1.05 23.78 12.46
C LYS A 48 0.62 23.75 11.01
N ASP A 49 0.77 22.64 10.38
CA ASP A 49 0.32 22.45 9.01
C ASP A 49 -1.16 22.06 8.98
N TYR A 50 -1.88 22.67 8.05
CA TYR A 50 -3.30 22.47 7.82
C TYR A 50 -3.57 22.29 6.34
N MET A 51 -4.41 21.34 6.02
CA MET A 51 -4.99 21.20 4.70
C MET A 51 -6.24 22.08 4.60
N VAL A 52 -6.22 23.03 3.68
CA VAL A 52 -7.37 23.89 3.32
C VAL A 52 -8.08 23.25 2.15
N ILE A 53 -9.32 22.88 2.33
CA ILE A 53 -10.16 22.26 1.30
C ILE A 53 -11.15 23.33 0.85
N LEU A 54 -11.10 23.72 -0.41
CA LEU A 54 -12.02 24.71 -0.98
C LEU A 54 -13.36 24.05 -1.37
N LYS A 55 -14.41 24.87 -1.53
CA LYS A 55 -15.69 24.40 -2.06
C LYS A 55 -15.60 24.03 -3.53
N ALA A 56 -14.85 24.81 -4.30
CA ALA A 56 -14.50 24.52 -5.69
C ALA A 56 -13.37 23.48 -5.77
N GLU A 57 -13.31 22.72 -6.86
CA GLU A 57 -12.20 21.83 -7.21
C GLU A 57 -11.14 22.60 -8.01
N SER A 58 -10.79 23.80 -7.53
CA SER A 58 -9.76 24.68 -8.12
C SER A 58 -9.27 25.67 -7.08
N ILE A 59 -8.04 26.15 -7.25
CA ILE A 59 -7.49 27.24 -6.44
C ILE A 59 -7.72 28.56 -7.19
N PRO A 60 -8.36 29.57 -6.58
CA PRO A 60 -8.58 30.86 -7.23
C PRO A 60 -7.28 31.68 -7.32
N ASP A 61 -7.19 32.54 -8.33
CA ASP A 61 -6.11 33.49 -8.47
C ASP A 61 -5.96 34.36 -7.19
N GLY A 62 -4.72 34.58 -6.78
CA GLY A 62 -4.41 35.37 -5.59
C GLY A 62 -4.63 34.63 -4.26
N PHE A 63 -4.93 33.35 -4.27
CA PHE A 63 -5.12 32.55 -3.05
C PHE A 63 -3.92 32.66 -2.11
N GLU A 64 -2.70 32.48 -2.61
CA GLU A 64 -1.48 32.55 -1.80
C GLU A 64 -1.35 33.90 -1.08
N SER A 65 -1.45 35.00 -1.84
CA SER A 65 -1.40 36.34 -1.25
C SER A 65 -2.51 36.57 -0.22
N GLN A 66 -3.69 35.99 -0.43
CA GLN A 66 -4.79 36.05 0.53
C GLN A 66 -4.46 35.29 1.82
N MET A 67 -3.86 34.09 1.74
CA MET A 67 -3.44 33.32 2.90
C MET A 67 -2.33 34.03 3.69
N GLU A 68 -1.34 34.58 2.98
CA GLU A 68 -0.25 35.38 3.58
C GLU A 68 -0.77 36.62 4.32
N SER A 69 -1.72 37.32 3.73
CA SER A 69 -2.35 38.50 4.36
C SER A 69 -3.04 38.16 5.68
N LEU A 70 -3.47 36.94 5.86
CA LEU A 70 -4.08 36.39 7.10
C LEU A 70 -3.04 35.91 8.11
N GLY A 71 -1.76 35.83 7.72
CA GLY A 71 -0.66 35.37 8.57
C GLY A 71 -0.36 33.86 8.45
N ALA A 72 -0.88 33.19 7.42
CA ALA A 72 -0.51 31.84 7.05
C ALA A 72 0.64 31.87 6.04
N THR A 73 1.39 30.76 5.95
CA THR A 73 2.37 30.52 4.89
C THR A 73 1.86 29.35 4.05
N VAL A 74 1.72 29.50 2.74
CA VAL A 74 1.34 28.43 1.84
C VAL A 74 2.57 27.54 1.62
N LYS A 75 2.45 26.23 1.87
CA LYS A 75 3.50 25.23 1.67
C LYS A 75 3.37 24.57 0.30
N SER A 76 2.16 24.18 -0.06
CA SER A 76 1.86 23.57 -1.35
C SER A 76 0.41 23.80 -1.75
N VAL A 77 0.14 23.68 -3.04
CA VAL A 77 -1.21 23.70 -3.60
C VAL A 77 -1.38 22.52 -4.55
N THR A 78 -2.58 21.95 -4.57
CA THR A 78 -3.03 20.94 -5.53
C THR A 78 -4.29 21.52 -6.20
N PRO A 79 -4.09 22.36 -7.25
CA PRO A 79 -5.18 23.15 -7.83
C PRO A 79 -6.30 22.29 -8.39
N GLU A 80 -5.98 21.13 -8.95
CA GLU A 80 -6.88 20.21 -9.66
C GLU A 80 -8.01 19.65 -8.78
N ILE A 81 -7.79 19.72 -7.46
CA ILE A 81 -8.77 19.23 -6.47
C ILE A 81 -9.18 20.30 -5.45
N GLY A 82 -8.71 21.53 -5.63
CA GLY A 82 -9.02 22.67 -4.74
C GLY A 82 -8.51 22.46 -3.31
N VAL A 83 -7.30 21.93 -3.16
CA VAL A 83 -6.66 21.69 -1.85
C VAL A 83 -5.33 22.43 -1.76
N ALA A 84 -5.05 23.03 -0.60
CA ALA A 84 -3.78 23.66 -0.30
C ALA A 84 -3.29 23.28 1.10
N VAL A 85 -1.98 23.23 1.29
CA VAL A 85 -1.35 23.07 2.61
C VAL A 85 -0.80 24.42 3.07
N ILE A 86 -1.17 24.81 4.27
CA ILE A 86 -0.71 26.04 4.90
C ILE A 86 -0.07 25.77 6.26
N SER A 87 0.96 26.54 6.60
CA SER A 87 1.49 26.61 7.96
C SER A 87 0.90 27.83 8.67
N ALA A 88 0.14 27.61 9.75
CA ALA A 88 -0.61 28.66 10.43
C ALA A 88 -0.76 28.39 11.93
N SER A 89 -1.03 29.47 12.71
CA SER A 89 -1.51 29.30 14.08
C SER A 89 -2.98 28.84 14.08
N THR A 90 -3.44 28.23 15.17
CA THR A 90 -4.85 27.82 15.33
C THR A 90 -5.84 28.99 15.16
N LYS A 91 -5.44 30.21 15.56
CA LYS A 91 -6.27 31.42 15.38
C LYS A 91 -6.43 31.75 13.88
N VAL A 92 -5.36 31.65 13.12
CA VAL A 92 -5.35 31.95 11.67
C VAL A 92 -6.10 30.86 10.91
N SER A 93 -5.90 29.58 11.24
CA SER A 93 -6.63 28.46 10.60
C SER A 93 -8.14 28.57 10.81
N ASN A 94 -8.60 28.98 11.99
CA ASN A 94 -10.02 29.23 12.28
C ASN A 94 -10.57 30.41 11.47
N ALA A 95 -9.79 31.50 11.29
CA ALA A 95 -10.18 32.61 10.46
C ALA A 95 -10.32 32.21 8.98
N ILE A 96 -9.41 31.38 8.48
CA ILE A 96 -9.47 30.83 7.12
C ILE A 96 -10.69 29.91 6.96
N ALA A 97 -10.97 29.06 7.94
CA ALA A 97 -12.12 28.16 7.93
C ALA A 97 -13.48 28.89 7.88
N SER A 98 -13.51 30.17 8.27
CA SER A 98 -14.72 31.01 8.26
C SER A 98 -14.99 31.68 6.92
N LYS A 99 -14.10 31.54 5.92
CA LYS A 99 -14.28 32.16 4.59
C LYS A 99 -15.35 31.42 3.79
N SER A 100 -16.05 32.17 2.94
CA SER A 100 -17.21 31.64 2.18
C SER A 100 -16.84 30.63 1.11
N ASP A 101 -15.63 30.70 0.57
CA ASP A 101 -15.05 29.81 -0.45
C ASP A 101 -14.35 28.57 0.14
N VAL A 102 -14.05 28.58 1.44
CA VAL A 102 -13.46 27.46 2.15
C VAL A 102 -14.56 26.48 2.58
N ARG A 103 -14.37 25.21 2.26
CA ARG A 103 -15.19 24.11 2.75
C ARG A 103 -14.79 23.71 4.16
N SER A 104 -13.49 23.46 4.35
CA SER A 104 -12.93 23.12 5.66
C SER A 104 -11.44 23.42 5.75
N VAL A 105 -10.95 23.50 6.97
CA VAL A 105 -9.52 23.52 7.32
C VAL A 105 -9.32 22.41 8.34
N VAL A 106 -8.49 21.45 7.99
CA VAL A 106 -8.18 20.29 8.84
C VAL A 106 -6.68 20.20 9.06
N PRO A 107 -6.20 19.80 10.25
CA PRO A 107 -4.78 19.55 10.42
C PRO A 107 -4.28 18.51 9.43
N ASP A 108 -3.11 18.73 8.85
CA ASP A 108 -2.44 17.79 7.95
C ASP A 108 -1.61 16.83 8.80
N TYR A 109 -2.26 15.74 9.23
CA TYR A 109 -1.64 14.74 10.09
C TYR A 109 -0.74 13.83 9.27
N ASN A 110 0.45 13.53 9.83
CA ASN A 110 1.27 12.42 9.37
C ASN A 110 0.62 11.11 9.82
N VAL A 111 0.35 10.23 8.88
CA VAL A 111 -0.39 8.98 9.10
C VAL A 111 0.53 7.80 8.85
N GLN A 112 0.39 6.73 9.65
CA GLN A 112 1.04 5.46 9.41
C GLN A 112 0.25 4.71 8.35
N TRP A 113 0.79 4.63 7.15
CA TRP A 113 0.15 4.02 5.99
C TRP A 113 0.61 2.59 5.72
N VAL A 114 1.84 2.27 6.12
CA VAL A 114 2.44 0.94 6.00
C VAL A 114 2.89 0.50 7.38
N ASP A 115 2.41 -0.66 7.82
CA ASP A 115 2.85 -1.22 9.09
C ASP A 115 4.30 -1.66 8.99
N PRO A 116 5.17 -1.33 9.99
CA PRO A 116 6.51 -1.86 10.04
C PRO A 116 6.44 -3.37 10.28
N GLN A 117 6.78 -4.14 9.27
CA GLN A 117 6.80 -5.60 9.36
C GLN A 117 8.23 -6.10 9.56
N LEU A 118 8.38 -7.21 10.27
CA LEU A 118 9.63 -7.94 10.32
C LEU A 118 9.80 -8.68 8.99
N HIS A 119 10.80 -8.30 8.23
CA HIS A 119 11.10 -8.95 6.96
C HIS A 119 12.32 -9.84 7.14
N PRO A 120 12.18 -11.16 7.00
CA PRO A 120 13.34 -12.04 6.99
C PRO A 120 14.16 -11.82 5.73
N GLU A 121 15.45 -11.60 5.89
CA GLU A 121 16.39 -11.62 4.79
C GLU A 121 16.69 -13.08 4.47
N ALA A 122 16.27 -13.55 3.30
CA ALA A 122 16.66 -14.85 2.77
C ALA A 122 17.64 -14.64 1.62
N SER A 123 18.66 -15.46 1.55
CA SER A 123 19.50 -15.58 0.34
C SER A 123 18.93 -16.75 -0.46
N PRO A 124 18.16 -16.50 -1.52
CA PRO A 124 17.54 -17.54 -2.29
C PRO A 124 18.60 -18.38 -3.05
N LEU A 125 18.29 -19.64 -3.27
CA LEU A 125 19.07 -20.56 -4.10
C LEU A 125 18.46 -20.57 -5.50
N SER A 126 19.23 -20.18 -6.50
CA SER A 126 18.81 -20.17 -7.90
C SER A 126 18.63 -21.58 -8.45
N ILE A 127 17.54 -21.82 -9.17
CA ILE A 127 17.28 -23.06 -9.92
C ILE A 127 16.60 -22.74 -11.26
N GLY A 128 17.32 -22.83 -12.37
CA GLY A 128 16.85 -23.39 -13.62
C GLY A 128 15.96 -22.59 -14.57
N SER A 129 15.60 -21.32 -14.36
CA SER A 129 15.01 -20.47 -15.39
C SER A 129 15.92 -19.27 -15.71
N ASP A 130 15.56 -18.45 -16.69
CA ASP A 130 16.41 -17.34 -17.11
C ASP A 130 16.61 -16.33 -15.97
N GLU A 131 15.61 -16.08 -15.13
CA GLU A 131 15.75 -15.34 -13.88
C GLU A 131 16.20 -16.28 -12.76
N TRP A 132 17.12 -15.80 -11.92
CA TRP A 132 17.77 -16.63 -10.90
C TRP A 132 16.79 -17.23 -9.89
N PHE A 133 15.68 -16.54 -9.60
CA PHE A 133 14.72 -16.89 -8.55
C PHE A 133 13.33 -17.19 -9.09
N PHE A 134 13.19 -17.50 -10.39
CA PHE A 134 11.88 -17.75 -10.99
C PHE A 134 11.11 -18.86 -10.28
N ASP A 135 11.79 -19.96 -9.96
CA ASP A 135 11.18 -21.11 -9.28
C ASP A 135 10.70 -20.78 -7.85
N ASP A 136 11.09 -19.64 -7.30
CA ASP A 136 10.66 -19.16 -5.99
C ASP A 136 9.46 -18.17 -6.08
N LEU A 137 8.99 -17.87 -7.30
CA LEU A 137 7.94 -16.91 -7.58
C LEU A 137 6.56 -17.57 -7.73
N TRP A 138 6.14 -18.34 -6.71
CA TRP A 138 4.85 -19.04 -6.73
C TRP A 138 3.67 -18.14 -7.10
N GLY A 139 3.74 -16.83 -6.78
CA GLY A 139 2.70 -15.87 -7.08
C GLY A 139 2.48 -15.65 -8.57
N MET A 140 3.53 -15.84 -9.40
CA MET A 140 3.42 -15.73 -10.87
C MET A 140 2.65 -16.92 -11.44
N ASP A 141 2.94 -18.14 -10.96
CA ASP A 141 2.17 -19.35 -11.33
C ASP A 141 0.71 -19.25 -10.86
N ALA A 142 0.51 -18.77 -9.63
CA ALA A 142 -0.83 -18.63 -9.06
C ALA A 142 -1.78 -17.78 -9.92
N ILE A 143 -1.27 -16.76 -10.62
CA ILE A 143 -2.07 -15.85 -11.46
C ILE A 143 -1.98 -16.16 -12.97
N ASP A 144 -1.35 -17.27 -13.38
CA ASP A 144 -1.09 -17.65 -14.78
C ASP A 144 -0.33 -16.54 -15.55
N ALA A 145 0.66 -15.89 -14.91
CA ALA A 145 1.45 -14.83 -15.55
C ALA A 145 2.36 -15.38 -16.68
N PRO A 146 3.06 -16.53 -16.52
CA PRO A 146 3.84 -17.12 -17.60
C PRO A 146 3.01 -17.41 -18.87
N GLU A 147 1.78 -17.87 -18.70
CA GLU A 147 0.85 -18.13 -19.81
C GLU A 147 0.46 -16.84 -20.51
N ALA A 148 0.28 -15.76 -19.76
CA ALA A 148 0.00 -14.44 -20.32
C ALA A 148 1.20 -13.93 -21.15
N TRP A 149 2.43 -14.04 -20.65
CA TRP A 149 3.65 -13.65 -21.39
C TRP A 149 3.82 -14.45 -22.68
N ASN A 150 3.47 -15.73 -22.69
CA ASN A 150 3.49 -16.59 -23.88
C ASN A 150 2.53 -16.13 -24.99
N THR A 151 1.54 -15.27 -24.66
CA THR A 151 0.70 -14.59 -25.67
C THR A 151 1.34 -13.34 -26.25
N GLY A 152 2.52 -12.94 -25.76
CA GLY A 152 3.24 -11.72 -26.14
C GLY A 152 2.83 -10.48 -25.34
N GLN A 153 2.04 -10.66 -24.26
CA GLN A 153 1.60 -9.54 -23.41
C GLN A 153 2.54 -9.38 -22.22
N THR A 154 3.26 -8.28 -22.17
CA THR A 154 4.31 -7.99 -21.19
C THR A 154 4.14 -6.60 -20.52
N GLY A 155 3.06 -5.88 -20.85
CA GLY A 155 2.80 -4.53 -20.34
C GLY A 155 3.55 -3.43 -21.09
N GLU A 156 4.14 -3.72 -22.28
CA GLU A 156 4.86 -2.73 -23.10
C GLU A 156 3.95 -1.52 -23.43
N GLY A 157 4.51 -0.31 -23.28
CA GLY A 157 3.83 0.95 -23.55
C GLY A 157 2.88 1.41 -22.45
N VAL A 158 2.85 0.74 -21.29
CA VAL A 158 2.02 1.09 -20.15
C VAL A 158 2.86 1.69 -19.02
N ARG A 159 2.41 2.79 -18.44
CA ARG A 159 3.06 3.48 -17.32
C ARG A 159 2.36 3.16 -16.01
N VAL A 160 3.10 2.64 -15.04
CA VAL A 160 2.62 2.35 -13.68
C VAL A 160 3.30 3.27 -12.67
N ALA A 161 2.52 4.14 -12.03
CA ALA A 161 2.99 4.98 -10.93
C ALA A 161 2.90 4.21 -9.60
N VAL A 162 4.03 4.05 -8.91
CA VAL A 162 4.13 3.40 -7.60
C VAL A 162 4.15 4.48 -6.53
N LEU A 163 3.01 4.69 -5.86
CA LEU A 163 2.86 5.64 -4.76
C LEU A 163 3.25 4.97 -3.44
N ASP A 164 4.51 5.16 -3.02
CA ASP A 164 5.10 4.42 -1.91
C ASP A 164 6.25 5.17 -1.22
N SER A 165 7.17 4.44 -0.60
CA SER A 165 8.34 4.96 0.14
C SER A 165 9.57 5.26 -0.72
N GLY A 166 9.41 5.33 -2.05
CA GLY A 166 10.50 5.48 -3.02
C GLY A 166 10.99 4.14 -3.56
N ILE A 167 11.92 4.18 -4.52
CA ILE A 167 12.43 3.01 -5.24
C ILE A 167 13.95 3.09 -5.33
N ASP A 168 14.67 1.95 -5.27
CA ASP A 168 16.08 1.87 -5.62
C ASP A 168 16.25 2.00 -7.13
N GLY A 169 16.60 3.20 -7.59
CA GLY A 169 16.84 3.50 -8.99
C GLY A 169 18.08 2.85 -9.60
N THR A 170 18.87 2.13 -8.79
CA THR A 170 20.10 1.44 -9.25
C THR A 170 19.95 -0.08 -9.30
N HIS A 171 18.79 -0.60 -8.87
CA HIS A 171 18.55 -2.04 -8.86
C HIS A 171 18.52 -2.60 -10.29
N PRO A 172 19.31 -3.64 -10.62
CA PRO A 172 19.44 -4.14 -11.99
C PRO A 172 18.12 -4.66 -12.58
N ASP A 173 17.22 -5.23 -11.77
CA ASP A 173 15.91 -5.70 -12.26
C ASP A 173 14.92 -4.55 -12.48
N LEU A 174 15.17 -3.36 -11.93
CA LEU A 174 14.24 -2.21 -12.05
C LEU A 174 14.72 -1.16 -13.04
N THR A 175 16.04 -0.96 -13.13
CA THR A 175 16.64 0.07 -14.00
C THR A 175 16.15 0.04 -15.45
N PRO A 176 15.92 -1.13 -16.10
CA PRO A 176 15.45 -1.15 -17.49
C PRO A 176 14.06 -0.52 -17.68
N ASN A 177 13.20 -0.62 -16.68
CA ASN A 177 11.79 -0.20 -16.74
C ASN A 177 11.51 1.10 -15.97
N LEU A 178 12.49 1.64 -15.24
CA LEU A 178 12.29 2.80 -14.36
C LEU A 178 12.49 4.12 -15.11
N ASN A 179 11.44 4.93 -15.16
CA ASN A 179 11.50 6.29 -15.68
C ASN A 179 11.94 7.26 -14.57
N THR A 180 13.23 7.60 -14.57
CA THR A 180 13.83 8.50 -13.59
C THR A 180 13.42 9.96 -13.77
N ASP A 181 13.08 10.38 -14.99
CA ASP A 181 12.76 11.78 -15.33
C ASP A 181 11.37 12.18 -14.79
N LEU A 182 10.44 11.21 -14.74
CA LEU A 182 9.10 11.38 -14.20
C LEU A 182 8.99 10.98 -12.72
N SER A 183 10.03 10.37 -12.15
CA SER A 183 10.02 10.00 -10.75
C SER A 183 10.15 11.22 -9.83
N ALA A 184 9.31 11.31 -8.80
CA ALA A 184 9.20 12.48 -7.94
C ALA A 184 8.96 12.13 -6.48
N SER A 185 9.34 13.06 -5.58
CA SER A 185 9.08 12.95 -4.14
C SER A 185 8.13 14.04 -3.66
N PHE A 186 7.17 13.65 -2.82
CA PHE A 186 6.23 14.50 -2.09
C PHE A 186 6.50 14.43 -0.57
N VAL A 187 7.66 13.90 -0.19
CA VAL A 187 8.13 13.82 1.19
C VAL A 187 9.20 14.90 1.40
N GLU A 188 8.95 15.82 2.31
CA GLU A 188 9.86 16.93 2.59
C GLU A 188 11.24 16.41 3.03
N GLY A 189 12.29 16.80 2.30
CA GLY A 189 13.68 16.45 2.62
C GLY A 189 14.11 15.04 2.20
N GLU A 190 13.28 14.29 1.46
CA GLU A 190 13.63 12.99 0.91
C GLU A 190 13.52 13.00 -0.62
N GLU A 191 14.49 12.41 -1.31
CA GLU A 191 14.45 12.20 -2.76
C GLU A 191 13.56 10.98 -3.09
N TRP A 192 13.09 10.87 -4.35
CA TRP A 192 12.32 9.71 -4.78
C TRP A 192 13.14 8.41 -4.75
N GLN A 193 14.44 8.51 -5.07
CA GLN A 193 15.38 7.42 -4.97
C GLN A 193 15.72 7.18 -3.50
N VAL A 194 15.63 5.93 -3.08
CA VAL A 194 15.97 5.55 -1.71
C VAL A 194 17.47 5.51 -1.51
N ARG A 195 17.92 5.62 -0.25
CA ARG A 195 19.34 5.55 0.08
C ARG A 195 19.95 4.22 -0.38
N PRO A 196 21.24 4.20 -0.76
CA PRO A 196 21.92 2.97 -1.11
C PRO A 196 22.13 2.07 0.12
N GLY A 197 22.17 0.78 -0.10
CA GLY A 197 22.45 -0.21 0.93
C GLY A 197 21.62 -1.46 0.74
N PHE A 198 21.86 -2.45 1.60
CA PHE A 198 21.07 -3.68 1.66
C PHE A 198 20.14 -3.59 2.88
N TYR A 199 18.87 -3.33 2.65
CA TYR A 199 17.81 -3.23 3.65
C TYR A 199 16.46 -3.36 3.00
N PHE A 200 15.44 -3.70 3.77
CA PHE A 200 14.07 -3.74 3.24
C PHE A 200 13.55 -2.32 2.94
N ASN A 201 13.12 -2.10 1.69
CA ASN A 201 12.36 -0.92 1.30
C ASN A 201 11.07 -1.35 0.61
N HIS A 202 9.95 -0.89 1.13
CA HIS A 202 8.62 -1.32 0.72
C HIS A 202 8.33 -0.97 -0.75
N GLY A 203 8.58 0.26 -1.17
CA GLY A 203 8.30 0.69 -2.54
C GLY A 203 9.18 0.00 -3.59
N THR A 204 10.45 -0.32 -3.26
CA THR A 204 11.31 -1.11 -4.14
C THR A 204 10.76 -2.52 -4.32
N HIS A 205 10.28 -3.16 -3.24
CA HIS A 205 9.67 -4.48 -3.29
C HIS A 205 8.40 -4.50 -4.14
N VAL A 206 7.53 -3.53 -3.94
CA VAL A 206 6.29 -3.35 -4.71
C VAL A 206 6.58 -3.15 -6.21
N ALA A 207 7.58 -2.32 -6.54
CA ALA A 207 7.96 -2.06 -7.93
C ALA A 207 8.44 -3.32 -8.65
N GLY A 208 9.26 -4.17 -7.99
CA GLY A 208 9.72 -5.44 -8.54
C GLY A 208 8.58 -6.41 -8.83
N THR A 209 7.62 -6.52 -7.94
CA THR A 209 6.43 -7.37 -8.16
C THR A 209 5.63 -6.91 -9.38
N ILE A 210 5.55 -5.60 -9.65
CA ILE A 210 4.87 -5.08 -10.84
C ILE A 210 5.65 -5.37 -12.10
N ALA A 211 6.94 -4.96 -12.14
CA ALA A 211 7.68 -4.87 -13.40
C ALA A 211 9.20 -5.00 -13.21
N ALA A 212 9.68 -5.94 -12.38
CA ALA A 212 11.05 -6.40 -12.52
C ALA A 212 11.24 -6.91 -13.94
N ALA A 213 12.33 -6.50 -14.59
CA ALA A 213 12.55 -6.75 -16.00
C ALA A 213 12.87 -8.23 -16.27
N ASP A 214 12.45 -8.73 -17.43
CA ASP A 214 12.92 -9.99 -18.01
C ASP A 214 14.34 -9.78 -18.54
N ASN A 215 15.35 -10.13 -17.77
CA ASN A 215 16.75 -9.81 -18.05
C ASN A 215 17.77 -10.93 -17.72
N SER A 216 17.29 -12.13 -17.46
CA SER A 216 18.08 -13.33 -17.06
C SER A 216 18.80 -13.10 -15.72
N PHE A 217 18.22 -12.32 -14.81
CA PHE A 217 18.82 -11.95 -13.53
C PHE A 217 17.77 -11.67 -12.47
N GLY A 218 17.94 -12.20 -11.26
CA GLY A 218 17.08 -11.90 -10.12
C GLY A 218 15.66 -12.44 -10.24
N VAL A 219 14.68 -11.55 -10.23
CA VAL A 219 13.23 -11.85 -10.30
C VAL A 219 12.58 -11.20 -11.52
N ILE A 220 11.39 -11.67 -11.88
CA ILE A 220 10.56 -11.08 -12.94
C ILE A 220 9.26 -10.53 -12.33
N GLY A 221 8.78 -9.38 -12.81
CA GLY A 221 7.48 -8.81 -12.44
C GLY A 221 6.35 -9.30 -13.33
N VAL A 222 5.10 -9.07 -12.90
CA VAL A 222 3.89 -9.48 -13.66
C VAL A 222 3.85 -8.84 -15.07
N ALA A 223 4.29 -7.59 -15.18
CA ALA A 223 4.33 -6.83 -16.43
C ALA A 223 5.77 -6.37 -16.73
N PRO A 224 6.67 -7.29 -17.14
CA PRO A 224 8.11 -7.07 -17.16
C PRO A 224 8.61 -6.01 -18.16
N ASN A 225 7.73 -5.48 -19.01
CA ASN A 225 8.04 -4.37 -19.94
C ASN A 225 7.19 -3.12 -19.66
N ALA A 226 6.46 -3.05 -18.53
CA ALA A 226 5.76 -1.84 -18.14
C ALA A 226 6.74 -0.79 -17.58
N GLU A 227 6.54 0.47 -17.93
CA GLU A 227 7.29 1.59 -17.35
C GLU A 227 6.89 1.84 -15.90
N ILE A 228 7.86 1.90 -15.00
CA ILE A 228 7.66 2.26 -13.59
C ILE A 228 8.01 3.72 -13.37
N VAL A 229 7.17 4.44 -12.61
CA VAL A 229 7.47 5.78 -12.09
C VAL A 229 7.40 5.74 -10.56
N ALA A 230 8.49 6.11 -9.91
CA ALA A 230 8.51 6.26 -8.45
C ALA A 230 7.83 7.56 -8.03
N VAL A 231 6.74 7.47 -7.29
CA VAL A 231 6.03 8.61 -6.70
C VAL A 231 6.12 8.46 -5.18
N LYS A 232 7.19 9.03 -4.60
CA LYS A 232 7.43 8.89 -3.17
C LYS A 232 6.48 9.79 -2.38
N VAL A 233 5.56 9.16 -1.66
CA VAL A 233 4.54 9.80 -0.82
C VAL A 233 4.68 9.44 0.66
N LEU A 234 5.52 8.44 0.96
CA LEU A 234 5.86 7.96 2.29
C LEU A 234 7.36 8.09 2.55
N SER A 235 7.72 8.41 3.79
CA SER A 235 9.12 8.37 4.22
C SER A 235 9.67 6.94 4.17
N GLU A 236 10.87 6.76 3.61
CA GLU A 236 11.57 5.47 3.60
C GLU A 236 12.01 5.01 5.00
N TYR A 237 12.04 5.94 5.97
CA TYR A 237 12.48 5.64 7.33
C TYR A 237 11.34 5.18 8.24
N SER A 238 10.11 5.63 7.98
CA SER A 238 8.98 5.40 8.88
C SER A 238 7.78 4.74 8.22
N GLY A 239 7.71 4.69 6.88
CA GLY A 239 6.52 4.24 6.16
C GLY A 239 5.31 5.13 6.39
N SER A 240 5.50 6.36 6.87
CA SER A 240 4.43 7.31 7.15
C SER A 240 4.48 8.52 6.23
N GLY A 241 3.37 9.21 6.07
CA GLY A 241 3.26 10.42 5.27
C GLY A 241 2.00 11.21 5.59
N PRO A 242 1.97 12.53 5.33
CA PRO A 242 0.77 13.34 5.48
C PRO A 242 -0.27 13.03 4.38
N PHE A 243 -1.53 13.31 4.65
CA PHE A 243 -2.60 13.15 3.65
C PHE A 243 -2.36 13.97 2.38
N SER A 244 -1.78 15.14 2.53
CA SER A 244 -1.45 16.02 1.41
C SER A 244 -0.50 15.38 0.42
N SER A 245 0.54 14.68 0.89
CA SER A 245 1.50 13.97 0.03
C SER A 245 0.84 12.86 -0.77
N ILE A 246 -0.05 12.07 -0.13
CA ILE A 246 -0.82 11.02 -0.85
C ILE A 246 -1.70 11.66 -1.94
N ASN A 247 -2.45 12.71 -1.59
CA ASN A 247 -3.34 13.38 -2.53
C ASN A 247 -2.58 14.02 -3.70
N ALA A 248 -1.46 14.68 -3.41
CA ALA A 248 -0.60 15.29 -4.42
C ALA A 248 0.02 14.23 -5.35
N GLY A 249 0.49 13.10 -4.79
CA GLY A 249 1.02 11.99 -5.58
C GLY A 249 -0.02 11.37 -6.51
N ILE A 250 -1.27 11.19 -6.07
CA ILE A 250 -2.38 10.69 -6.91
C ILE A 250 -2.63 11.65 -8.08
N VAL A 251 -2.69 12.96 -7.82
CA VAL A 251 -2.90 13.97 -8.87
C VAL A 251 -1.71 14.01 -9.82
N TYR A 252 -0.49 14.00 -9.27
CA TYR A 252 0.73 13.97 -10.08
C TYR A 252 0.78 12.78 -11.03
N ALA A 253 0.49 11.57 -10.54
CA ALA A 253 0.47 10.37 -11.38
C ALA A 253 -0.49 10.52 -12.58
N ALA A 254 -1.68 11.10 -12.36
CA ALA A 254 -2.62 11.39 -13.45
C ALA A 254 -2.11 12.47 -14.43
N LEU A 255 -1.37 13.49 -13.94
CA LEU A 255 -0.82 14.57 -14.77
C LEU A 255 0.37 14.13 -15.63
N ILE A 256 1.04 13.05 -15.26
CA ILE A 256 2.11 12.44 -16.05
C ILE A 256 1.60 11.29 -16.92
N ASP A 257 0.28 11.22 -17.13
CA ASP A 257 -0.39 10.20 -17.93
C ASP A 257 -0.04 8.76 -17.49
N ALA A 258 -0.04 8.50 -16.16
CA ALA A 258 0.08 7.14 -15.67
C ALA A 258 -1.23 6.36 -15.94
N ASP A 259 -1.10 5.21 -16.59
CA ASP A 259 -2.23 4.31 -16.91
C ASP A 259 -2.73 3.58 -15.67
N VAL A 260 -1.80 3.25 -14.76
CA VAL A 260 -2.07 2.55 -13.51
C VAL A 260 -1.40 3.29 -12.35
N ILE A 261 -2.12 3.46 -11.26
CA ILE A 261 -1.57 3.81 -9.94
C ILE A 261 -1.63 2.57 -9.06
N ASN A 262 -0.50 2.18 -8.47
CA ASN A 262 -0.47 1.22 -7.38
C ASN A 262 -0.24 1.94 -6.05
N MET A 263 -1.12 1.70 -5.09
CA MET A 263 -1.00 2.16 -3.70
C MET A 263 -1.01 0.97 -2.75
N SER A 264 0.18 0.42 -2.50
CA SER A 264 0.41 -0.62 -1.49
C SER A 264 0.44 -0.02 -0.08
N LEU A 265 -0.53 0.84 0.22
CA LEU A 265 -0.63 1.60 1.45
C LEU A 265 -2.08 1.74 1.90
N GLY A 266 -2.28 1.92 3.19
CA GLY A 266 -3.62 2.18 3.72
C GLY A 266 -3.63 2.25 5.23
N ALA A 267 -4.55 3.04 5.77
CA ALA A 267 -4.76 3.16 7.20
C ALA A 267 -6.23 2.98 7.57
N THR A 268 -6.48 2.35 8.72
CA THR A 268 -7.83 2.16 9.23
C THR A 268 -8.18 3.28 10.20
N PHE A 269 -9.17 4.07 9.83
CA PHE A 269 -9.70 5.17 10.63
C PHE A 269 -10.97 4.73 11.34
N ASN A 270 -11.21 5.26 12.52
CA ASN A 270 -12.51 5.13 13.16
C ASN A 270 -13.36 6.37 12.85
N LYS A 271 -14.55 6.17 12.30
CA LYS A 271 -15.51 7.26 11.98
C LYS A 271 -15.86 8.13 13.21
N ASN A 272 -15.64 7.59 14.43
CA ASN A 272 -15.81 8.34 15.68
C ASN A 272 -14.62 9.26 16.01
N GLY A 273 -13.63 9.37 15.11
CA GLY A 273 -12.54 10.33 15.20
C GLY A 273 -11.24 9.78 15.79
N PHE A 274 -10.75 8.63 15.31
CA PHE A 274 -9.40 8.16 15.63
C PHE A 274 -8.58 8.03 14.37
N ILE A 275 -7.35 8.57 14.41
CA ILE A 275 -6.36 8.55 13.33
C ILE A 275 -5.12 7.79 13.82
N PRO A 276 -4.63 6.77 13.09
CA PRO A 276 -3.34 6.14 13.39
C PRO A 276 -2.19 7.05 12.97
N THR A 277 -1.26 7.30 13.88
CA THR A 277 -0.03 8.07 13.64
C THR A 277 1.18 7.24 14.07
N PRO A 278 2.40 7.61 13.69
CA PRO A 278 3.61 6.94 14.18
C PRO A 278 3.70 6.88 15.70
N ASP A 279 3.16 7.87 16.39
CA ASP A 279 3.14 7.96 17.85
C ASP A 279 1.93 7.25 18.50
N GLY A 280 1.10 6.57 17.71
CA GLY A 280 -0.09 5.86 18.15
C GLY A 280 -1.40 6.52 17.71
N LEU A 281 -2.53 6.07 18.29
CA LEU A 281 -3.85 6.59 17.94
C LEU A 281 -4.09 7.97 18.55
N ILE A 282 -4.43 8.96 17.73
CA ILE A 282 -4.86 10.27 18.17
C ILE A 282 -6.36 10.46 17.97
N LYS A 283 -6.99 11.15 18.90
CA LYS A 283 -8.42 11.49 18.79
C LYS A 283 -8.60 12.86 18.14
N VAL A 284 -9.47 12.92 17.13
CA VAL A 284 -9.83 14.13 16.39
C VAL A 284 -11.36 14.25 16.29
N PRO A 285 -11.91 15.43 16.00
CA PRO A 285 -13.33 15.53 15.67
C PRO A 285 -13.72 14.64 14.48
N GLY A 286 -14.78 13.83 14.60
CA GLY A 286 -15.22 12.90 13.53
C GLY A 286 -15.48 13.61 12.18
N LYS A 287 -15.89 14.90 12.20
CA LYS A 287 -16.00 15.70 10.98
C LYS A 287 -14.69 15.80 10.19
N PHE A 288 -13.52 15.76 10.85
CA PHE A 288 -12.22 15.82 10.16
C PHE A 288 -11.98 14.54 9.35
N ILE A 289 -12.37 13.37 9.87
CA ILE A 289 -12.29 12.12 9.10
C ILE A 289 -13.14 12.22 7.82
N ALA A 290 -14.34 12.80 7.91
CA ALA A 290 -15.20 12.98 6.74
C ALA A 290 -14.58 13.93 5.70
N GLU A 291 -13.94 15.02 6.15
CA GLU A 291 -13.30 15.99 5.27
C GLU A 291 -12.02 15.44 4.62
N ILE A 292 -11.21 14.69 5.37
CA ILE A 292 -10.03 13.98 4.85
C ILE A 292 -10.45 12.96 3.78
N LYS A 293 -11.46 12.13 4.09
CA LYS A 293 -12.06 11.20 3.12
C LYS A 293 -12.52 11.93 1.85
N HIS A 294 -13.18 13.07 2.02
CA HIS A 294 -13.68 13.84 0.88
C HIS A 294 -12.55 14.38 -0.01
N ALA A 295 -11.47 14.92 0.59
CA ALA A 295 -10.32 15.40 -0.15
C ALA A 295 -9.63 14.27 -0.92
N GLN A 296 -9.42 13.11 -0.29
CA GLN A 296 -8.80 11.97 -0.95
C GLN A 296 -9.69 11.39 -2.07
N GLN A 297 -11.02 11.37 -1.87
CA GLN A 297 -11.94 10.95 -2.94
C GLN A 297 -11.91 11.91 -4.16
N ARG A 298 -11.64 13.20 -3.96
CA ARG A 298 -11.43 14.14 -5.08
C ARG A 298 -10.19 13.79 -5.88
N ALA A 299 -9.07 13.48 -5.21
CA ALA A 299 -7.84 13.08 -5.88
C ALA A 299 -8.05 11.78 -6.68
N ILE A 300 -8.69 10.77 -6.08
CA ILE A 300 -9.08 9.52 -6.77
C ILE A 300 -9.95 9.81 -7.99
N ASN A 301 -11.00 10.62 -7.82
CA ASN A 301 -11.90 10.95 -8.92
C ASN A 301 -11.21 11.75 -10.02
N PHE A 302 -10.23 12.60 -9.67
CA PHE A 302 -9.41 13.32 -10.66
C PHE A 302 -8.61 12.31 -11.50
N ALA A 303 -7.85 11.42 -10.88
CA ALA A 303 -7.05 10.42 -11.59
C ALA A 303 -7.93 9.48 -12.44
N TYR A 304 -9.03 8.98 -11.89
CA TYR A 304 -9.98 8.12 -12.60
C TYR A 304 -10.57 8.81 -13.86
N ARG A 305 -10.96 10.10 -13.77
CA ARG A 305 -11.48 10.87 -14.90
C ARG A 305 -10.42 11.18 -15.97
N ASN A 306 -9.14 11.15 -15.60
CA ASN A 306 -8.02 11.29 -16.53
C ASN A 306 -7.56 9.95 -17.11
N GLY A 307 -8.29 8.86 -16.88
CA GLY A 307 -8.00 7.56 -17.50
C GLY A 307 -7.12 6.64 -16.67
N THR A 308 -6.76 7.00 -15.44
CA THR A 308 -5.87 6.20 -14.60
C THR A 308 -6.63 5.14 -13.82
N THR A 309 -6.26 3.88 -13.96
CA THR A 309 -6.72 2.75 -13.14
C THR A 309 -6.03 2.76 -11.78
N ILE A 310 -6.78 2.62 -10.68
CA ILE A 310 -6.24 2.78 -9.33
C ILE A 310 -6.37 1.49 -8.55
N VAL A 311 -5.24 0.89 -8.19
CA VAL A 311 -5.13 -0.37 -7.44
C VAL A 311 -4.62 -0.09 -6.04
N VAL A 312 -5.27 -0.66 -5.04
CA VAL A 312 -5.00 -0.36 -3.62
C VAL A 312 -5.03 -1.63 -2.78
N SER A 313 -4.10 -1.78 -1.86
CA SER A 313 -4.10 -2.87 -0.88
C SER A 313 -5.29 -2.76 0.09
N ALA A 314 -6.00 -3.86 0.34
CA ALA A 314 -7.19 -3.89 1.22
C ALA A 314 -6.86 -3.60 2.69
N GLY A 315 -5.66 -4.00 3.14
CA GLY A 315 -5.15 -3.84 4.51
C GLY A 315 -4.90 -5.14 5.25
N ASN A 316 -4.14 -5.05 6.34
CA ASN A 316 -3.55 -6.19 7.06
C ASN A 316 -4.09 -6.35 8.51
N GLY A 317 -5.30 -5.89 8.78
CA GLY A 317 -5.85 -5.91 10.14
C GLY A 317 -6.79 -7.08 10.45
N GLY A 318 -6.98 -8.04 9.53
CA GLY A 318 -7.95 -9.12 9.66
C GLY A 318 -9.39 -8.63 9.86
N THR A 319 -9.68 -7.42 9.39
CA THR A 319 -10.94 -6.72 9.69
C THR A 319 -12.02 -7.08 8.67
N ASN A 320 -13.18 -7.51 9.17
CA ASN A 320 -14.38 -7.65 8.35
C ASN A 320 -15.11 -6.30 8.21
N PHE A 321 -15.01 -5.68 7.03
CA PHE A 321 -15.62 -4.38 6.77
C PHE A 321 -17.14 -4.43 6.50
N ASP A 322 -17.71 -5.61 6.23
CA ASP A 322 -19.16 -5.77 6.09
C ASP A 322 -19.89 -5.61 7.43
N VAL A 323 -19.23 -5.93 8.56
CA VAL A 323 -19.83 -5.87 9.90
C VAL A 323 -19.27 -4.75 10.77
N ASN A 324 -18.09 -4.22 10.49
CA ASN A 324 -17.47 -3.14 11.25
C ASN A 324 -17.89 -1.76 10.70
N GLY A 325 -19.12 -1.34 10.96
CA GLY A 325 -19.66 -0.08 10.49
C GLY A 325 -18.94 1.20 10.94
N SER A 326 -18.10 1.12 11.97
CA SER A 326 -17.30 2.25 12.47
C SER A 326 -15.92 2.38 11.82
N ALA A 327 -15.41 1.32 11.23
CA ALA A 327 -14.14 1.34 10.52
C ALA A 327 -14.28 1.98 9.12
N LEU A 328 -13.22 2.65 8.71
CA LEU A 328 -13.04 3.24 7.38
C LEU A 328 -11.60 2.99 6.96
N LYS A 329 -11.39 2.17 5.93
CA LYS A 329 -10.07 1.99 5.31
C LYS A 329 -9.87 3.04 4.24
N LEU A 330 -8.79 3.79 4.30
CA LEU A 330 -8.39 4.73 3.27
C LEU A 330 -7.02 4.33 2.69
N PRO A 331 -6.85 4.40 1.36
CA PRO A 331 -7.85 4.73 0.35
C PRO A 331 -8.74 3.57 -0.12
N ALA A 332 -8.52 2.30 0.29
CA ALA A 332 -9.20 1.11 -0.23
C ALA A 332 -10.75 1.16 -0.13
N GLY A 333 -11.29 1.87 0.86
CA GLY A 333 -12.74 2.05 1.04
C GLY A 333 -13.34 3.24 0.27
N LEU A 334 -12.63 3.79 -0.71
CA LEU A 334 -13.12 4.85 -1.60
C LEU A 334 -13.75 4.28 -2.86
N ASN A 335 -14.52 5.11 -3.57
CA ASN A 335 -15.04 4.74 -4.89
C ASN A 335 -13.94 4.87 -5.95
N ASN A 336 -14.10 4.15 -7.08
CA ASN A 336 -13.18 4.18 -8.22
C ASN A 336 -11.76 3.67 -7.91
N VAL A 337 -11.67 2.71 -6.99
CA VAL A 337 -10.43 1.98 -6.70
C VAL A 337 -10.68 0.47 -6.78
N ILE A 338 -9.65 -0.28 -7.13
CA ILE A 338 -9.61 -1.74 -7.07
C ILE A 338 -8.94 -2.11 -5.76
N SER A 339 -9.71 -2.59 -4.79
CA SER A 339 -9.22 -3.02 -3.48
C SER A 339 -8.83 -4.49 -3.53
N VAL A 340 -7.59 -4.80 -3.13
CA VAL A 340 -6.97 -6.11 -3.31
C VAL A 340 -6.67 -6.77 -1.97
N SER A 341 -7.28 -7.93 -1.71
CA SER A 341 -6.96 -8.81 -0.57
C SER A 341 -5.83 -9.79 -0.91
N ALA A 342 -5.25 -10.40 0.11
CA ALA A 342 -4.10 -11.28 -0.03
C ALA A 342 -4.50 -12.76 0.02
N THR A 343 -3.91 -13.57 -0.88
CA THR A 343 -3.86 -15.04 -0.83
C THR A 343 -2.44 -15.51 -0.55
N ALA A 344 -2.32 -16.73 -0.06
CA ALA A 344 -1.04 -17.37 0.19
C ALA A 344 -1.16 -18.89 0.03
N PRO A 345 -0.07 -19.59 -0.33
CA PRO A 345 0.05 -21.02 -0.09
C PRO A 345 0.23 -21.31 1.39
N PHE A 346 0.19 -22.57 1.76
CA PHE A 346 0.48 -23.02 3.11
C PHE A 346 1.48 -24.16 3.05
N SER A 347 2.71 -23.92 3.51
CA SER A 347 3.84 -24.85 3.37
C SER A 347 4.17 -25.19 1.91
N TRP A 348 4.29 -24.19 1.07
CA TRP A 348 4.47 -24.35 -0.38
C TRP A 348 5.66 -25.24 -0.76
N VAL A 349 6.81 -25.07 -0.13
CA VAL A 349 8.02 -25.87 -0.42
C VAL A 349 7.81 -27.37 -0.15
N GLU A 350 7.05 -27.71 0.89
CA GLU A 350 6.73 -29.10 1.20
C GLU A 350 5.57 -29.65 0.35
N ASN A 351 4.70 -28.78 -0.16
CA ASN A 351 3.53 -29.11 -0.97
C ASN A 351 3.31 -28.14 -2.12
N PRO A 352 4.18 -28.12 -3.16
CA PRO A 352 4.11 -27.17 -4.27
C PRO A 352 2.82 -27.26 -5.12
N LEU A 353 2.09 -28.38 -5.03
CA LEU A 353 0.79 -28.60 -5.68
C LEU A 353 -0.39 -28.31 -4.75
N GLY A 354 -0.13 -27.69 -3.61
CA GLY A 354 -1.15 -27.30 -2.65
C GLY A 354 -2.02 -26.15 -3.13
N ASP A 355 -2.99 -25.78 -2.29
CA ASP A 355 -3.86 -24.63 -2.55
C ASP A 355 -3.05 -23.32 -2.39
N LEU A 356 -2.98 -22.53 -3.45
CA LEU A 356 -2.32 -21.22 -3.47
C LEU A 356 -3.27 -20.06 -3.13
N ASP A 357 -4.54 -20.39 -2.91
CA ASP A 357 -5.63 -19.40 -2.78
C ASP A 357 -6.18 -19.28 -1.37
N ILE A 358 -5.47 -19.79 -0.38
CA ILE A 358 -5.87 -19.64 1.02
C ILE A 358 -5.85 -18.16 1.37
N PRO A 359 -6.93 -17.58 1.94
CA PRO A 359 -6.90 -16.19 2.41
C PRO A 359 -5.79 -15.99 3.44
N ALA A 360 -4.91 -15.02 3.23
CA ALA A 360 -3.84 -14.72 4.19
C ALA A 360 -4.42 -14.36 5.56
N SER A 361 -3.74 -14.83 6.62
CA SER A 361 -4.23 -14.75 8.02
C SER A 361 -4.55 -13.32 8.48
N TYR A 362 -3.83 -12.36 7.94
CA TYR A 362 -3.92 -10.94 8.26
C TYR A 362 -4.86 -10.14 7.35
N THR A 363 -5.31 -10.69 6.20
CA THR A 363 -5.97 -9.88 5.17
C THR A 363 -7.26 -9.21 5.67
N ASP A 364 -7.42 -7.91 5.42
CA ASP A 364 -8.72 -7.25 5.56
C ASP A 364 -9.69 -7.80 4.51
N TYR A 365 -10.97 -7.91 4.84
CA TYR A 365 -11.96 -8.58 4.01
C TYR A 365 -13.38 -8.00 4.14
N GLY A 366 -14.27 -8.46 3.25
CA GLY A 366 -15.68 -8.04 3.17
C GLY A 366 -16.12 -7.89 1.71
N ARG A 367 -17.34 -8.34 1.37
CA ARG A 367 -17.88 -8.24 -0.01
C ARG A 367 -18.00 -6.82 -0.51
N SER A 368 -18.19 -5.87 0.42
CA SER A 368 -18.26 -4.44 0.10
C SER A 368 -16.90 -3.76 0.08
N HIS A 369 -15.84 -4.47 0.47
CA HIS A 369 -14.51 -3.91 0.64
C HIS A 369 -13.50 -4.45 -0.38
N VAL A 370 -13.55 -5.73 -0.70
CA VAL A 370 -12.62 -6.39 -1.61
C VAL A 370 -13.18 -6.47 -3.02
N THR A 371 -12.40 -6.05 -4.01
CA THR A 371 -12.74 -6.16 -5.44
C THR A 371 -12.28 -7.51 -6.00
N VAL A 372 -11.00 -7.84 -5.81
CA VAL A 372 -10.35 -9.09 -6.21
C VAL A 372 -9.29 -9.47 -5.18
N SER A 373 -8.80 -10.70 -5.23
CA SER A 373 -7.64 -11.15 -4.47
C SER A 373 -6.43 -11.42 -5.38
N ALA A 374 -5.24 -11.46 -4.78
CA ALA A 374 -4.00 -11.79 -5.48
C ALA A 374 -2.95 -12.34 -4.48
N PRO A 375 -1.84 -12.93 -4.97
CA PRO A 375 -0.74 -13.39 -4.14
C PRO A 375 -0.17 -12.30 -3.24
N GLY A 376 -0.31 -12.44 -1.94
CA GLY A 376 0.22 -11.52 -0.93
C GLY A 376 1.16 -12.19 0.06
N GLY A 377 1.17 -13.54 0.05
CA GLY A 377 1.94 -14.37 0.97
C GLY A 377 1.38 -14.38 2.39
N ASP A 378 1.93 -15.27 3.22
CA ASP A 378 1.65 -15.31 4.66
C ASP A 378 2.92 -15.69 5.43
N PHE A 379 2.95 -15.31 6.71
CA PHE A 379 4.03 -15.65 7.65
C PHE A 379 3.56 -16.59 8.76
N ASP A 380 2.30 -17.00 8.76
CA ASP A 380 1.68 -17.90 9.77
C ASP A 380 1.70 -19.36 9.32
N SER A 381 2.74 -19.77 8.59
CA SER A 381 2.95 -21.15 8.19
C SER A 381 3.66 -21.95 9.28
N PRO A 382 3.23 -23.19 9.60
CA PRO A 382 3.91 -24.06 10.54
C PRO A 382 5.21 -24.65 9.98
N SER A 383 5.51 -24.46 8.69
CA SER A 383 6.70 -24.95 8.03
C SER A 383 7.98 -24.34 8.59
N GLY A 384 9.06 -25.11 8.59
CA GLY A 384 10.42 -24.58 8.82
C GLY A 384 10.89 -23.65 7.70
N PHE A 385 10.21 -23.68 6.56
CA PHE A 385 10.47 -22.88 5.35
C PHE A 385 9.38 -21.84 5.10
N TRP A 386 8.72 -21.37 6.14
CA TRP A 386 7.57 -20.45 6.11
C TRP A 386 7.77 -19.21 5.24
N TYR A 387 9.01 -18.73 5.08
CA TYR A 387 9.29 -17.55 4.27
C TYR A 387 9.08 -17.77 2.76
N TYR A 388 9.09 -19.03 2.28
CA TYR A 388 8.72 -19.34 0.89
C TYR A 388 7.21 -19.18 0.62
N ASP A 389 6.39 -19.13 1.65
CA ASP A 389 4.97 -18.83 1.53
C ASP A 389 4.71 -17.30 1.36
N MET A 390 5.77 -16.47 1.47
CA MET A 390 5.73 -15.04 1.21
C MET A 390 6.03 -14.73 -0.26
N VAL A 391 5.99 -13.46 -0.63
CA VAL A 391 6.31 -12.98 -1.99
C VAL A 391 7.77 -12.53 -2.03
N LEU A 392 8.55 -13.10 -2.94
CA LEU A 392 9.91 -12.68 -3.22
C LEU A 392 9.91 -11.53 -4.23
N SER A 393 10.67 -10.46 -3.96
CA SER A 393 10.84 -9.33 -4.88
C SER A 393 12.09 -8.52 -4.55
N THR A 394 12.32 -7.46 -5.33
CA THR A 394 13.49 -6.57 -5.23
C THR A 394 13.49 -5.74 -3.94
N ILE A 395 14.67 -5.53 -3.37
CA ILE A 395 14.94 -4.55 -2.32
C ILE A 395 16.20 -3.77 -2.68
N PRO A 396 16.52 -2.63 -2.02
CA PRO A 396 17.80 -1.97 -2.26
C PRO A 396 18.97 -2.93 -2.09
N GLY A 397 19.73 -3.08 -3.19
CA GLY A 397 20.92 -3.92 -3.24
C GLY A 397 20.70 -5.43 -3.33
N GLY A 398 19.45 -5.92 -3.51
CA GLY A 398 19.17 -7.36 -3.62
C GLY A 398 17.69 -7.72 -3.63
N TRP A 399 17.35 -8.87 -3.06
CA TRP A 399 15.99 -9.41 -3.04
C TRP A 399 15.61 -9.85 -1.63
N SER A 400 14.33 -9.83 -1.31
CA SER A 400 13.82 -10.28 0.00
C SER A 400 12.37 -10.76 -0.11
N TRP A 401 11.98 -11.58 0.84
CA TRP A 401 10.64 -12.07 1.03
C TRP A 401 9.82 -11.07 1.84
N SER A 402 8.55 -10.88 1.49
CA SER A 402 7.62 -10.07 2.26
C SER A 402 6.20 -10.59 2.09
N ALA A 403 5.34 -10.35 3.09
CA ALA A 403 3.92 -10.68 3.03
C ALA A 403 3.05 -9.48 3.42
N GLY A 404 1.91 -9.37 2.76
CA GLY A 404 0.95 -8.28 2.98
C GLY A 404 0.01 -8.11 1.80
N THR A 405 -1.14 -7.49 2.03
CA THR A 405 -1.96 -6.99 0.91
C THR A 405 -1.18 -5.97 0.06
N SER A 406 -0.07 -5.44 0.60
CA SER A 406 0.91 -4.62 -0.10
C SER A 406 1.66 -5.38 -1.20
N MET A 407 1.80 -6.71 -1.10
CA MET A 407 2.39 -7.57 -2.13
C MET A 407 1.32 -8.10 -3.08
N ALA A 408 0.06 -8.21 -2.63
CA ALA A 408 -1.07 -8.58 -3.48
C ALA A 408 -1.45 -7.47 -4.49
N SER A 409 -1.50 -6.22 -4.04
CA SER A 409 -1.85 -5.06 -4.88
C SER A 409 -0.98 -4.93 -6.15
N PRO A 410 0.36 -5.04 -6.09
CA PRO A 410 1.22 -4.93 -7.27
C PRO A 410 1.00 -6.06 -8.28
N HIS A 411 0.61 -7.27 -7.88
CA HIS A 411 0.21 -8.31 -8.84
C HIS A 411 -0.98 -7.85 -9.69
N VAL A 412 -2.01 -7.27 -9.05
CA VAL A 412 -3.18 -6.74 -9.77
C VAL A 412 -2.82 -5.53 -10.64
N ALA A 413 -1.92 -4.66 -10.17
CA ALA A 413 -1.43 -3.52 -10.96
C ALA A 413 -0.67 -3.99 -12.22
N GLY A 414 0.13 -5.05 -12.09
CA GLY A 414 0.79 -5.69 -13.23
C GLY A 414 -0.21 -6.30 -14.22
N VAL A 415 -1.23 -7.04 -13.74
CA VAL A 415 -2.28 -7.59 -14.63
C VAL A 415 -3.07 -6.47 -15.31
N ALA A 416 -3.36 -5.36 -14.61
CA ALA A 416 -3.96 -4.18 -15.23
C ALA A 416 -3.07 -3.61 -16.36
N ALA A 417 -1.75 -3.58 -16.14
CA ALA A 417 -0.80 -3.16 -17.19
C ALA A 417 -0.79 -4.13 -18.39
N LEU A 418 -0.86 -5.45 -18.16
CA LEU A 418 -1.00 -6.42 -19.26
C LEU A 418 -2.27 -6.19 -20.08
N ILE A 419 -3.42 -5.95 -19.43
CA ILE A 419 -4.71 -5.64 -20.08
C ILE A 419 -4.59 -4.38 -20.93
N ILE A 420 -4.05 -3.30 -20.37
CA ILE A 420 -3.92 -2.00 -21.06
C ILE A 420 -2.96 -2.12 -22.22
N GLY A 421 -1.81 -2.79 -22.06
CA GLY A 421 -0.82 -3.03 -23.11
C GLY A 421 -1.42 -3.80 -24.29
N LYS A 422 -2.19 -4.88 -24.02
CA LYS A 422 -2.96 -5.63 -25.03
C LYS A 422 -3.89 -4.72 -25.84
N ASN A 423 -4.46 -3.69 -25.22
CA ASN A 423 -5.39 -2.75 -25.83
C ASN A 423 -4.70 -1.50 -26.44
N GLY A 424 -3.40 -1.57 -26.72
CA GLY A 424 -2.64 -0.51 -27.39
C GLY A 424 -2.20 0.63 -26.48
N GLY A 425 -2.07 0.38 -25.17
CA GLY A 425 -1.56 1.33 -24.20
C GLY A 425 -2.59 2.31 -23.65
N GLN A 426 -3.88 2.16 -23.98
CA GLN A 426 -4.95 3.01 -23.43
C GLN A 426 -6.24 2.21 -23.24
N MET A 427 -6.85 2.33 -22.07
CA MET A 427 -8.15 1.72 -21.77
C MET A 427 -8.86 2.49 -20.65
N ASP A 428 -10.19 2.64 -20.77
CA ASP A 428 -10.98 3.26 -19.70
C ASP A 428 -10.86 2.47 -18.38
N PRO A 429 -10.61 3.11 -17.24
CA PRO A 429 -10.44 2.43 -15.94
C PRO A 429 -11.61 1.54 -15.53
N HIS A 430 -12.83 1.89 -15.95
CA HIS A 430 -14.01 1.05 -15.73
C HIS A 430 -13.90 -0.27 -16.51
N GLU A 431 -13.47 -0.20 -17.77
CA GLU A 431 -13.32 -1.40 -18.61
C GLU A 431 -12.14 -2.26 -18.14
N VAL A 432 -11.04 -1.66 -17.66
CA VAL A 432 -9.94 -2.40 -17.00
C VAL A 432 -10.46 -3.14 -15.76
N THR A 433 -11.20 -2.44 -14.89
CA THR A 433 -11.79 -3.05 -13.68
C THR A 433 -12.75 -4.18 -14.04
N LYS A 434 -13.57 -3.99 -15.08
CA LYS A 434 -14.53 -4.99 -15.56
C LYS A 434 -13.82 -6.20 -16.15
N GLN A 435 -12.74 -6.01 -16.92
CA GLN A 435 -11.92 -7.09 -17.46
C GLN A 435 -11.29 -7.89 -16.32
N LEU A 436 -10.60 -7.25 -15.37
CA LEU A 436 -10.02 -7.89 -14.19
C LEU A 436 -11.06 -8.73 -13.42
N THR A 437 -12.24 -8.18 -13.19
CA THR A 437 -13.27 -8.86 -12.38
C THR A 437 -14.00 -9.97 -13.11
N ASN A 438 -14.17 -9.87 -14.44
CA ASN A 438 -14.84 -10.89 -15.24
C ASN A 438 -13.95 -12.11 -15.50
N THR A 439 -12.63 -11.90 -15.56
CA THR A 439 -11.64 -12.94 -15.84
C THR A 439 -10.96 -13.48 -14.60
N ALA A 440 -11.30 -12.96 -13.42
CA ALA A 440 -10.84 -13.52 -12.15
C ALA A 440 -11.34 -14.95 -11.93
N ASP A 441 -10.52 -15.79 -11.30
CA ASP A 441 -10.90 -17.16 -10.95
C ASP A 441 -11.84 -17.16 -9.76
N ASN A 442 -13.07 -17.58 -9.99
CA ASN A 442 -14.11 -17.61 -8.97
C ASN A 442 -13.91 -18.79 -8.01
N LEU A 443 -13.20 -18.55 -6.93
CA LEU A 443 -12.79 -19.59 -5.97
C LEU A 443 -13.95 -20.15 -5.15
N ASP A 444 -14.97 -19.35 -4.85
CA ASP A 444 -16.09 -19.76 -3.99
C ASP A 444 -17.34 -20.22 -4.77
N GLY A 445 -17.31 -20.16 -6.10
CA GLY A 445 -18.42 -20.57 -6.97
C GLY A 445 -19.70 -19.71 -6.92
N ASN A 446 -19.72 -18.63 -6.13
CA ASN A 446 -20.91 -17.80 -5.83
C ASN A 446 -20.87 -16.39 -6.44
N GLY A 447 -19.90 -16.10 -7.30
CA GLY A 447 -19.77 -14.81 -8.01
C GLY A 447 -19.35 -13.61 -7.15
N SER A 448 -19.24 -13.75 -5.82
CA SER A 448 -18.65 -12.76 -4.90
C SER A 448 -18.30 -13.41 -3.57
N SER A 449 -17.02 -13.42 -3.28
CA SER A 449 -16.43 -13.99 -2.07
C SER A 449 -16.33 -12.95 -0.95
N LEU A 450 -16.29 -13.41 0.29
CA LEU A 450 -16.01 -12.58 1.45
C LEU A 450 -14.55 -12.13 1.48
N TYR A 451 -13.63 -13.02 1.06
CA TYR A 451 -12.19 -12.78 1.06
C TYR A 451 -11.65 -12.40 -0.32
N HIS A 452 -12.20 -12.97 -1.39
CA HIS A 452 -11.63 -12.85 -2.74
C HIS A 452 -12.41 -11.87 -3.64
N GLY A 453 -13.46 -11.20 -3.14
CA GLY A 453 -14.29 -10.33 -3.97
C GLY A 453 -14.88 -11.07 -5.16
N LYS A 454 -14.43 -10.73 -6.38
CA LYS A 454 -14.84 -11.43 -7.61
C LYS A 454 -14.02 -12.70 -7.91
N GLY A 455 -12.93 -12.90 -7.20
CA GLY A 455 -12.03 -14.03 -7.34
C GLY A 455 -10.57 -13.60 -7.28
N ARG A 456 -9.65 -14.58 -7.42
CA ARG A 456 -8.24 -14.29 -7.60
C ARG A 456 -8.00 -13.80 -9.03
N VAL A 457 -7.23 -12.74 -9.19
CA VAL A 457 -6.85 -12.23 -10.51
C VAL A 457 -6.14 -13.31 -11.33
N ASN A 458 -6.42 -13.39 -12.64
CA ASN A 458 -5.81 -14.32 -13.58
C ASN A 458 -5.28 -13.56 -14.78
N ALA A 459 -3.97 -13.54 -14.96
CA ALA A 459 -3.31 -12.75 -16.00
C ALA A 459 -3.59 -13.30 -17.41
N TYR A 460 -3.55 -14.63 -17.58
CA TYR A 460 -3.79 -15.27 -18.87
C TYR A 460 -5.22 -15.03 -19.37
N ARG A 461 -6.20 -15.28 -18.53
CA ARG A 461 -7.60 -15.03 -18.89
C ARG A 461 -7.85 -13.54 -19.16
N ALA A 462 -7.24 -12.66 -18.36
CA ALA A 462 -7.36 -11.22 -18.54
C ALA A 462 -6.86 -10.73 -19.90
N VAL A 463 -5.89 -11.42 -20.51
CA VAL A 463 -5.37 -11.05 -21.83
C VAL A 463 -5.90 -11.91 -22.99
N THR A 464 -6.66 -12.96 -22.74
CA THR A 464 -7.19 -13.86 -23.79
C THR A 464 -8.70 -13.82 -23.94
N GLU A 465 -9.45 -13.51 -22.91
CA GLU A 465 -10.93 -13.36 -22.90
C GLU A 465 -11.32 -11.87 -22.95
#